data_a1a3c851387b2fced108304f1cc934ad
#
_entry.id   a1a3c851387b2fced108304f1cc934ad
#
_cell.length_a   1.000
_cell.length_b   1.000
_cell.length_c   1.000
_cell.angle_alpha   90.00
_cell.angle_beta   90.00
_cell.angle_gamma   90.00
#
_symmetry.space_group_name_H-M   'P 1'
#
loop_
_entity.id
_entity.type
_entity.pdbx_description
1 polymer ?
#
loop_
_entity_poly.entity_id
_entity_poly.type
_entity_poly.pdbx_seq_one_letter_code
_entity_poly.pdbx_strand_id
1 'polypeptide(L)'
;MKRYISHLVFALLGCMVLSACVDNDYMELDKGHNELALSTSNTEVVLNEQAHGDDALELSWTTGTNYGTGNKISYTLELAKAGSNFTAPYVALEDVVQEYTWKKSVEELNNILREYFGAEATENISLEARLTAKVTDREETQVATTSFSVTAYKPLTSTLYLIGDATPGGWSADDATEMTRKDNGIFTWTGKMTAGSFKFITTLGSFLPSYNKGTDGKLVLRTSADQPDEPFTIEEEFNYVVEANLFTGVVTLTQTENLRPAYDQLYFVGGMNDWGFVPMKKDVLDPFLFRYARLFDAGQGGEFKFGTSEGSWENMYKAKNADAAYTDTEMVFVKGFDPDNKWVLKDVECGKAY
;
A
#
# COMPACT_ATOMS: atom_id res chain seq x y z
N MET A 1 -29.75 20.21 -69.15
CA MET A 1 -28.77 19.30 -68.57
C MET A 1 -28.22 19.74 -67.19
N LYS A 2 -28.10 20.99 -66.83
CA LYS A 2 -27.56 21.42 -65.52
C LYS A 2 -28.52 21.22 -64.33
N ARG A 3 -29.82 21.04 -64.52
CA ARG A 3 -30.79 20.84 -63.39
C ARG A 3 -30.91 19.41 -62.90
N TYR A 4 -30.61 18.44 -63.71
CA TYR A 4 -30.69 17.01 -63.33
C TYR A 4 -29.40 16.50 -62.59
N ILE A 5 -28.28 17.17 -62.87
CA ILE A 5 -27.01 16.81 -62.18
C ILE A 5 -27.05 17.27 -60.71
N SER A 6 -27.74 18.41 -60.44
CA SER A 6 -27.89 18.91 -59.06
C SER A 6 -28.71 17.93 -58.14
N HIS A 7 -29.75 17.34 -58.72
CA HIS A 7 -30.58 16.39 -57.94
C HIS A 7 -29.95 15.02 -57.80
N LEU A 8 -29.11 14.60 -58.75
CA LEU A 8 -28.34 13.35 -58.61
C LEU A 8 -27.22 13.45 -57.56
N VAL A 9 -26.57 14.60 -57.48
CA VAL A 9 -25.52 14.86 -56.46
C VAL A 9 -26.15 14.97 -55.09
N PHE A 10 -27.33 15.56 -54.93
CA PHE A 10 -28.05 15.60 -53.65
C PHE A 10 -28.56 14.23 -53.22
N ALA A 11 -29.01 13.40 -54.17
CA ALA A 11 -29.42 12.02 -53.85
C ALA A 11 -28.21 11.12 -53.49
N LEU A 12 -27.05 11.32 -54.12
CA LEU A 12 -25.83 10.59 -53.74
C LEU A 12 -25.24 11.08 -52.37
N LEU A 13 -25.34 12.38 -52.05
CA LEU A 13 -24.95 12.88 -50.73
C LEU A 13 -25.92 12.43 -49.62
N GLY A 14 -27.21 12.30 -49.93
CA GLY A 14 -28.23 11.80 -49.00
C GLY A 14 -28.07 10.32 -48.67
N CYS A 15 -27.53 9.51 -49.57
CA CYS A 15 -27.25 8.08 -49.30
C CYS A 15 -25.94 7.83 -48.53
N MET A 16 -24.99 8.78 -48.51
CA MET A 16 -23.74 8.65 -47.73
C MET A 16 -23.90 9.02 -46.27
N VAL A 17 -25.01 9.62 -45.86
CA VAL A 17 -25.23 10.01 -44.45
C VAL A 17 -26.04 8.93 -43.69
N LEU A 18 -26.53 7.90 -44.35
CA LEU A 18 -27.31 6.82 -43.73
C LEU A 18 -26.49 5.53 -43.47
N SER A 19 -25.20 5.52 -43.83
CA SER A 19 -24.33 4.36 -43.54
C SER A 19 -23.33 4.62 -42.38
N ALA A 20 -23.54 5.66 -41.60
CA ALA A 20 -22.66 6.02 -40.48
C ALA A 20 -23.26 5.71 -39.10
N CYS A 21 -24.20 4.80 -39.02
CA CYS A 21 -24.68 4.26 -37.76
C CYS A 21 -24.85 2.75 -37.89
N VAL A 22 -23.74 2.06 -38.04
CA VAL A 22 -23.65 0.69 -37.57
C VAL A 22 -22.79 0.81 -36.33
N ASP A 23 -23.44 1.11 -35.21
CA ASP A 23 -22.85 1.06 -33.91
C ASP A 23 -22.37 -0.34 -33.65
N ASN A 24 -21.05 -0.50 -33.63
CA ASN A 24 -20.41 -1.69 -33.13
C ASN A 24 -20.55 -1.82 -31.60
N ASP A 25 -21.25 -0.90 -30.94
CA ASP A 25 -21.44 -0.90 -29.49
C ASP A 25 -22.32 -2.04 -28.99
N TYR A 26 -23.07 -2.70 -29.88
CA TYR A 26 -23.83 -3.90 -29.50
C TYR A 26 -22.98 -5.19 -29.36
N MET A 27 -21.74 -5.19 -29.85
CA MET A 27 -20.88 -6.38 -29.71
C MET A 27 -20.34 -6.56 -28.30
N GLU A 28 -20.25 -5.50 -27.50
CA GLU A 28 -19.81 -5.61 -26.10
C GLU A 28 -20.86 -6.25 -25.17
N LEU A 29 -22.13 -6.24 -25.56
CA LEU A 29 -23.21 -6.82 -24.77
C LEU A 29 -23.47 -8.32 -25.09
N ASP A 30 -22.95 -8.84 -26.20
CA ASP A 30 -23.09 -10.26 -26.53
C ASP A 30 -21.99 -11.08 -25.90
N LYS A 31 -22.19 -11.44 -24.63
CA LYS A 31 -21.36 -12.40 -23.89
C LYS A 31 -21.85 -13.84 -24.04
N GLY A 32 -22.66 -14.12 -25.08
CA GLY A 32 -23.29 -15.41 -25.30
C GLY A 32 -22.33 -16.56 -25.56
N HIS A 33 -21.12 -16.27 -25.99
CA HIS A 33 -20.13 -17.29 -26.42
C HIS A 33 -18.83 -17.28 -25.59
N ASN A 34 -18.70 -16.42 -24.59
CA ASN A 34 -17.50 -16.39 -23.75
C ASN A 34 -17.53 -17.51 -22.73
N GLU A 35 -16.53 -18.37 -22.75
CA GLU A 35 -16.34 -19.39 -21.72
C GLU A 35 -15.77 -18.74 -20.45
N LEU A 36 -16.29 -19.14 -19.28
CA LEU A 36 -15.72 -18.69 -18.00
C LEU A 36 -14.39 -19.39 -17.77
N ALA A 37 -13.33 -18.61 -17.63
CA ALA A 37 -12.00 -19.09 -17.29
C ALA A 37 -11.45 -18.28 -16.14
N LEU A 38 -10.74 -18.92 -15.22
CA LEU A 38 -10.05 -18.33 -14.09
C LEU A 38 -8.56 -18.64 -14.21
N SER A 39 -7.72 -17.62 -14.12
CA SER A 39 -6.26 -17.75 -14.20
C SER A 39 -5.59 -17.09 -13.00
N THR A 40 -4.39 -17.56 -12.68
CA THR A 40 -3.53 -16.99 -11.65
C THR A 40 -2.26 -16.43 -12.27
N SER A 41 -1.76 -15.29 -11.75
CA SER A 41 -0.49 -14.69 -12.17
C SER A 41 0.70 -15.60 -11.86
N ASN A 42 0.62 -16.35 -10.75
CA ASN A 42 1.68 -17.24 -10.27
C ASN A 42 1.06 -18.51 -9.69
N THR A 43 1.66 -19.66 -9.98
CA THR A 43 1.26 -20.96 -9.41
C THR A 43 1.99 -21.27 -8.10
N GLU A 44 3.09 -20.60 -7.84
CA GLU A 44 3.86 -20.71 -6.60
C GLU A 44 4.30 -19.32 -6.15
N VAL A 45 3.95 -18.93 -4.92
CA VAL A 45 4.27 -17.63 -4.33
C VAL A 45 4.99 -17.83 -3.01
N VAL A 46 6.15 -17.21 -2.85
CA VAL A 46 6.86 -17.16 -1.57
C VAL A 46 6.79 -15.72 -1.07
N LEU A 47 6.04 -15.51 0.01
CA LEU A 47 5.84 -14.18 0.59
C LEU A 47 7.07 -13.76 1.40
N ASN A 48 7.43 -12.48 1.29
CA ASN A 48 8.52 -11.87 2.02
C ASN A 48 8.07 -10.51 2.56
N GLU A 49 8.09 -10.33 3.88
CA GLU A 49 7.65 -9.09 4.52
C GLU A 49 8.39 -7.85 4.04
N GLN A 50 9.63 -7.98 3.61
CA GLN A 50 10.41 -6.86 3.07
C GLN A 50 9.79 -6.26 1.80
N ALA A 51 9.00 -7.06 1.08
CA ALA A 51 8.23 -6.67 -0.10
C ALA A 51 6.73 -6.52 0.19
N HIS A 52 6.35 -6.17 1.43
CA HIS A 52 4.98 -6.21 1.94
C HIS A 52 3.97 -5.45 1.08
N GLY A 53 4.38 -4.34 0.45
CA GLY A 53 3.52 -3.53 -0.42
C GLY A 53 3.46 -3.98 -1.87
N ASP A 54 4.34 -4.90 -2.28
CA ASP A 54 4.38 -5.40 -3.66
C ASP A 54 3.21 -6.33 -3.95
N ASP A 55 2.84 -6.42 -5.21
CA ASP A 55 1.81 -7.36 -5.67
C ASP A 55 2.30 -8.81 -5.53
N ALA A 56 1.56 -9.62 -4.79
CA ALA A 56 1.89 -11.03 -4.57
C ALA A 56 1.15 -11.95 -5.51
N LEU A 57 -0.13 -11.74 -5.69
CA LEU A 57 -1.01 -12.62 -6.44
C LEU A 57 -2.12 -11.81 -7.11
N GLU A 58 -2.36 -12.14 -8.37
CA GLU A 58 -3.53 -11.70 -9.12
C GLU A 58 -4.29 -12.91 -9.66
N LEU A 59 -5.57 -12.98 -9.38
CA LEU A 59 -6.53 -13.87 -10.03
C LEU A 59 -7.30 -13.05 -11.04
N SER A 60 -7.39 -13.51 -12.27
CA SER A 60 -8.12 -12.82 -13.34
C SER A 60 -9.04 -13.80 -14.08
N TRP A 61 -10.15 -13.29 -14.62
CA TRP A 61 -11.13 -14.13 -15.26
C TRP A 61 -11.80 -13.49 -16.47
N THR A 62 -12.34 -14.34 -17.34
CA THR A 62 -13.17 -13.93 -18.45
C THR A 62 -14.61 -13.71 -17.98
N THR A 63 -15.40 -13.03 -18.78
CA THR A 63 -16.77 -12.69 -18.40
C THR A 63 -17.71 -13.89 -18.23
N GLY A 64 -17.38 -15.06 -18.82
CA GLY A 64 -18.36 -16.12 -18.98
C GLY A 64 -19.48 -15.70 -19.95
N THR A 65 -20.47 -16.58 -20.10
CA THR A 65 -21.63 -16.34 -20.98
C THR A 65 -22.82 -15.81 -20.20
N ASN A 66 -23.55 -14.85 -20.79
CA ASN A 66 -24.88 -14.45 -20.31
C ASN A 66 -25.99 -15.17 -21.07
N TYR A 67 -25.63 -16.19 -21.87
CA TYR A 67 -26.56 -16.97 -22.71
C TYR A 67 -27.36 -16.14 -23.71
N GLY A 68 -26.79 -15.00 -24.15
CA GLY A 68 -27.48 -14.08 -25.08
C GLY A 68 -28.66 -13.31 -24.47
N THR A 69 -28.82 -13.34 -23.14
CA THR A 69 -29.96 -12.66 -22.46
C THR A 69 -29.78 -11.16 -22.31
N GLY A 70 -28.56 -10.63 -22.44
CA GLY A 70 -28.21 -9.24 -22.11
C GLY A 70 -28.21 -8.93 -20.60
N ASN A 71 -28.51 -9.92 -19.74
CA ASN A 71 -28.55 -9.76 -18.30
C ASN A 71 -27.14 -9.65 -17.69
N LYS A 72 -27.05 -9.04 -16.52
CA LYS A 72 -25.82 -8.91 -15.75
C LYS A 72 -25.32 -10.29 -15.29
N ILE A 73 -24.01 -10.43 -15.24
CA ILE A 73 -23.32 -11.55 -14.61
C ILE A 73 -22.72 -11.02 -13.31
N SER A 74 -22.97 -11.69 -12.19
CA SER A 74 -22.30 -11.48 -10.93
C SER A 74 -21.30 -12.59 -10.67
N TYR A 75 -20.23 -12.27 -9.94
CA TYR A 75 -19.13 -13.19 -9.66
C TYR A 75 -18.93 -13.32 -8.16
N THR A 76 -18.75 -14.57 -7.71
CA THR A 76 -18.32 -14.90 -6.36
C THR A 76 -17.00 -15.65 -6.48
N LEU A 77 -15.96 -15.13 -5.82
CA LEU A 77 -14.64 -15.74 -5.77
C LEU A 77 -14.37 -16.29 -4.38
N GLU A 78 -14.02 -17.55 -4.31
CA GLU A 78 -13.74 -18.26 -3.07
C GLU A 78 -12.35 -18.90 -3.14
N LEU A 79 -11.65 -18.91 -1.99
CA LEU A 79 -10.39 -19.63 -1.81
C LEU A 79 -10.57 -20.72 -0.77
N ALA A 80 -9.98 -21.88 -0.98
CA ALA A 80 -10.01 -23.00 -0.05
C ALA A 80 -8.68 -23.76 -0.05
N LYS A 81 -8.39 -24.48 1.03
CA LYS A 81 -7.25 -25.42 1.03
C LYS A 81 -7.51 -26.49 -0.02
N ALA A 82 -6.49 -26.85 -0.79
CA ALA A 82 -6.60 -27.86 -1.83
C ALA A 82 -7.16 -29.18 -1.27
N GLY A 83 -8.10 -29.77 -1.99
CA GLY A 83 -8.76 -31.01 -1.60
C GLY A 83 -9.83 -30.88 -0.51
N SER A 84 -10.15 -29.65 -0.02
CA SER A 84 -11.21 -29.43 0.96
C SER A 84 -12.62 -29.41 0.37
N ASN A 85 -12.74 -29.50 -0.96
CA ASN A 85 -13.99 -29.34 -1.70
C ASN A 85 -14.77 -28.07 -1.34
N PHE A 86 -14.05 -26.99 -1.03
CA PHE A 86 -14.59 -25.68 -0.61
C PHE A 86 -15.53 -25.77 0.60
N THR A 87 -15.24 -26.67 1.53
CA THR A 87 -15.89 -26.70 2.84
C THR A 87 -15.36 -25.52 3.66
N ALA A 88 -16.23 -24.55 4.03
CA ALA A 88 -15.87 -23.30 4.67
C ALA A 88 -14.74 -22.52 3.90
N PRO A 89 -15.02 -22.01 2.72
CA PRO A 89 -14.05 -21.26 1.93
C PRO A 89 -13.88 -19.82 2.48
N TYR A 90 -12.72 -19.20 2.21
CA TYR A 90 -12.57 -17.76 2.30
C TYR A 90 -13.28 -17.09 1.12
N VAL A 91 -14.31 -16.30 1.39
CA VAL A 91 -15.03 -15.56 0.35
C VAL A 91 -14.24 -14.29 0.06
N ALA A 92 -13.55 -14.28 -1.07
CA ALA A 92 -12.69 -13.17 -1.50
C ALA A 92 -13.50 -12.03 -2.13
N LEU A 93 -14.55 -12.40 -2.90
CA LEU A 93 -15.53 -11.48 -3.50
C LEU A 93 -16.89 -12.15 -3.48
N GLU A 94 -17.95 -11.38 -3.25
CA GLU A 94 -19.33 -11.87 -3.22
C GLU A 94 -20.22 -11.00 -4.12
N ASP A 95 -20.88 -11.64 -5.09
CA ASP A 95 -21.87 -11.06 -6.02
C ASP A 95 -21.41 -9.74 -6.70
N VAL A 96 -20.10 -9.60 -6.98
CA VAL A 96 -19.55 -8.42 -7.65
C VAL A 96 -19.88 -8.42 -9.14
N VAL A 97 -20.07 -7.24 -9.74
CA VAL A 97 -20.31 -7.05 -11.16
C VAL A 97 -19.25 -6.14 -11.76
N GLN A 98 -18.89 -6.39 -13.04
CA GLN A 98 -17.88 -5.60 -13.76
C GLN A 98 -16.48 -5.63 -13.14
N GLU A 99 -16.20 -6.59 -12.27
CA GLU A 99 -14.85 -6.88 -11.79
C GLU A 99 -14.36 -8.18 -12.44
N TYR A 100 -13.12 -8.18 -12.90
CA TYR A 100 -12.51 -9.31 -13.62
C TYR A 100 -11.14 -9.67 -13.08
N THR A 101 -10.76 -9.06 -11.96
CA THR A 101 -9.51 -9.33 -11.26
C THR A 101 -9.70 -9.25 -9.75
N TRP A 102 -8.92 -10.05 -9.03
CA TRP A 102 -8.73 -9.95 -7.59
C TRP A 102 -7.23 -9.97 -7.33
N LYS A 103 -6.72 -8.89 -6.73
CA LYS A 103 -5.30 -8.67 -6.53
C LYS A 103 -5.00 -8.47 -5.05
N LYS A 104 -3.90 -9.02 -4.59
CA LYS A 104 -3.44 -8.88 -3.22
C LYS A 104 -1.96 -8.60 -3.15
N SER A 105 -1.61 -7.66 -2.25
CA SER A 105 -0.22 -7.43 -1.87
C SER A 105 0.32 -8.59 -1.03
N VAL A 106 1.63 -8.62 -0.85
CA VAL A 106 2.34 -9.59 -0.01
C VAL A 106 1.78 -9.59 1.41
N GLU A 107 1.57 -8.42 2.02
CA GLU A 107 1.03 -8.31 3.38
C GLU A 107 -0.43 -8.78 3.46
N GLU A 108 -1.28 -8.31 2.55
CA GLU A 108 -2.69 -8.71 2.53
C GLU A 108 -2.86 -10.22 2.37
N LEU A 109 -2.09 -10.83 1.44
CA LEU A 109 -2.16 -12.28 1.21
C LEU A 109 -1.62 -13.05 2.42
N ASN A 110 -0.53 -12.59 3.04
CA ASN A 110 0.01 -13.20 4.25
C ASN A 110 -1.00 -13.16 5.41
N ASN A 111 -1.72 -12.06 5.58
CA ASN A 111 -2.76 -11.94 6.61
C ASN A 111 -3.91 -12.94 6.35
N ILE A 112 -4.38 -13.08 5.12
CA ILE A 112 -5.38 -14.09 4.76
C ILE A 112 -4.89 -15.51 5.09
N LEU A 113 -3.63 -15.82 4.76
CA LEU A 113 -3.07 -17.15 5.06
C LEU A 113 -3.02 -17.44 6.56
N ARG A 114 -2.57 -16.47 7.34
CA ARG A 114 -2.35 -16.65 8.77
C ARG A 114 -3.64 -16.58 9.58
N GLU A 115 -4.49 -15.60 9.30
CA GLU A 115 -5.70 -15.35 10.10
C GLU A 115 -6.84 -16.30 9.71
N TYR A 116 -7.01 -16.57 8.43
CA TYR A 116 -8.10 -17.42 7.95
C TYR A 116 -7.69 -18.89 7.80
N PHE A 117 -6.56 -19.15 7.14
CA PHE A 117 -6.10 -20.52 6.90
C PHE A 117 -5.21 -21.07 8.02
N GLY A 118 -4.81 -20.26 9.01
CA GLY A 118 -4.00 -20.68 10.16
C GLY A 118 -2.57 -21.06 9.77
N ALA A 119 -2.01 -20.44 8.72
CA ALA A 119 -0.67 -20.75 8.25
C ALA A 119 0.40 -20.40 9.29
N GLU A 120 1.29 -21.33 9.57
CA GLU A 120 2.49 -21.07 10.33
C GLU A 120 3.59 -20.41 9.46
N ALA A 121 4.60 -19.84 10.12
CA ALA A 121 5.73 -19.26 9.41
C ALA A 121 6.45 -20.32 8.56
N THR A 122 6.79 -19.95 7.32
CA THR A 122 7.42 -20.82 6.32
C THR A 122 6.59 -22.03 5.88
N GLU A 123 5.33 -22.12 6.32
CA GLU A 123 4.42 -23.14 5.84
C GLU A 123 3.96 -22.81 4.41
N ASN A 124 4.10 -23.78 3.51
CA ASN A 124 3.54 -23.71 2.17
C ASN A 124 2.12 -24.31 2.17
N ILE A 125 1.14 -23.49 1.84
CA ILE A 125 -0.26 -23.91 1.74
C ILE A 125 -0.66 -23.99 0.28
N SER A 126 -1.16 -25.17 -0.12
CA SER A 126 -1.79 -25.34 -1.43
C SER A 126 -3.24 -24.90 -1.34
N LEU A 127 -3.62 -23.99 -2.24
CA LEU A 127 -4.95 -23.40 -2.33
C LEU A 127 -5.58 -23.68 -3.68
N GLU A 128 -6.90 -23.77 -3.68
CA GLU A 128 -7.75 -23.75 -4.85
C GLU A 128 -8.61 -22.50 -4.82
N ALA A 129 -8.72 -21.82 -5.96
CA ALA A 129 -9.66 -20.73 -6.17
C ALA A 129 -10.83 -21.23 -7.02
N ARG A 130 -12.05 -20.89 -6.62
CA ARG A 130 -13.27 -21.15 -7.36
C ARG A 130 -13.97 -19.83 -7.67
N LEU A 131 -14.21 -19.60 -8.94
CA LEU A 131 -15.03 -18.50 -9.42
C LEU A 131 -16.39 -19.05 -9.85
N THR A 132 -17.45 -18.54 -9.28
CA THR A 132 -18.82 -18.82 -9.68
C THR A 132 -19.42 -17.58 -10.35
N ALA A 133 -19.86 -17.72 -11.60
CA ALA A 133 -20.57 -16.68 -12.34
C ALA A 133 -22.05 -17.02 -12.42
N LYS A 134 -22.91 -16.07 -12.01
CA LYS A 134 -24.38 -16.20 -12.01
C LYS A 134 -25.00 -15.12 -12.88
N VAL A 135 -25.85 -15.50 -13.79
CA VAL A 135 -26.62 -14.57 -14.63
C VAL A 135 -27.91 -14.21 -13.91
N THR A 136 -28.25 -12.93 -13.88
CA THR A 136 -29.51 -12.46 -13.27
C THR A 136 -30.70 -13.18 -13.93
N ASP A 137 -31.66 -13.61 -13.10
CA ASP A 137 -32.87 -14.35 -13.51
C ASP A 137 -32.62 -15.76 -14.10
N ARG A 138 -31.43 -16.35 -13.81
CA ARG A 138 -31.14 -17.74 -14.16
C ARG A 138 -30.67 -18.53 -12.93
N GLU A 139 -31.02 -19.82 -12.93
CA GLU A 139 -30.60 -20.74 -11.86
C GLU A 139 -29.23 -21.39 -12.17
N GLU A 140 -28.88 -21.50 -13.45
CA GLU A 140 -27.61 -22.11 -13.84
C GLU A 140 -26.44 -21.20 -13.51
N THR A 141 -25.39 -21.78 -12.96
CA THR A 141 -24.13 -21.12 -12.69
C THR A 141 -23.00 -21.68 -13.54
N GLN A 142 -22.04 -20.83 -13.88
CA GLN A 142 -20.78 -21.26 -14.49
C GLN A 142 -19.71 -21.29 -13.43
N VAL A 143 -18.82 -22.25 -13.46
CA VAL A 143 -17.75 -22.41 -12.46
C VAL A 143 -16.41 -22.60 -13.17
N ALA A 144 -15.41 -21.86 -12.72
CA ALA A 144 -14.03 -22.06 -13.13
C ALA A 144 -13.15 -22.18 -11.86
N THR A 145 -12.10 -22.99 -11.94
CA THR A 145 -11.17 -23.19 -10.83
C THR A 145 -9.73 -23.04 -11.29
N THR A 146 -8.86 -22.60 -10.38
CA THR A 146 -7.40 -22.63 -10.56
C THR A 146 -6.74 -22.99 -9.23
N SER A 147 -5.50 -23.49 -9.28
CA SER A 147 -4.75 -23.88 -8.09
C SER A 147 -3.41 -23.16 -8.04
N PHE A 148 -2.97 -22.85 -6.84
CA PHE A 148 -1.68 -22.25 -6.57
C PHE A 148 -1.23 -22.61 -5.16
N SER A 149 0.04 -22.36 -4.85
CA SER A 149 0.57 -22.53 -3.49
C SER A 149 1.22 -21.23 -3.00
N VAL A 150 1.11 -21.00 -1.70
CA VAL A 150 1.68 -19.78 -1.08
C VAL A 150 2.42 -20.17 0.20
N THR A 151 3.65 -19.68 0.32
CA THR A 151 4.45 -19.81 1.54
C THR A 151 4.33 -18.55 2.38
N ALA A 152 3.84 -18.68 3.62
CA ALA A 152 3.66 -17.57 4.54
C ALA A 152 4.96 -17.16 5.22
N TYR A 153 5.04 -15.89 5.66
CA TYR A 153 6.09 -15.41 6.57
C TYR A 153 5.51 -15.08 7.96
N LYS A 154 6.39 -15.08 8.97
CA LYS A 154 6.07 -14.56 10.29
C LYS A 154 6.33 -13.06 10.30
N PRO A 155 5.31 -12.22 10.53
CA PRO A 155 5.51 -10.79 10.63
C PRO A 155 6.49 -10.43 11.76
N LEU A 156 7.32 -9.43 11.51
CA LEU A 156 8.14 -8.79 12.52
C LEU A 156 7.26 -8.04 13.53
N THR A 157 7.88 -7.63 14.63
CA THR A 157 7.15 -6.83 15.63
C THR A 157 6.61 -5.54 15.01
N SER A 158 5.41 -5.15 15.45
CA SER A 158 4.81 -3.85 15.10
C SER A 158 5.22 -2.72 16.03
N THR A 159 5.86 -3.05 17.17
CA THR A 159 6.33 -2.11 18.20
C THR A 159 7.79 -2.38 18.54
N LEU A 160 8.53 -1.31 18.84
CA LEU A 160 9.92 -1.38 19.29
C LEU A 160 10.17 -0.27 20.31
N TYR A 161 10.87 -0.60 21.39
CA TYR A 161 11.19 0.33 22.48
C TYR A 161 12.68 0.32 22.77
N LEU A 162 13.26 1.50 22.98
CA LEU A 162 14.63 1.68 23.48
C LEU A 162 14.65 1.48 24.99
N ILE A 163 15.59 0.66 25.47
CA ILE A 163 15.82 0.42 26.91
C ILE A 163 17.31 0.40 27.19
N GLY A 164 17.74 1.00 28.28
CA GLY A 164 19.15 1.05 28.69
C GLY A 164 19.50 2.35 29.40
N ASP A 165 20.61 2.36 30.12
CA ASP A 165 21.07 3.56 30.83
C ASP A 165 21.45 4.73 29.90
N ALA A 166 21.68 4.47 28.62
CA ALA A 166 21.83 5.51 27.61
C ALA A 166 20.50 6.18 27.22
N THR A 167 19.33 5.62 27.58
CA THR A 167 18.01 6.07 27.13
C THR A 167 17.25 6.81 28.24
N PRO A 168 16.23 7.64 27.90
CA PRO A 168 15.46 8.37 28.91
C PRO A 168 14.78 7.49 29.97
N GLY A 169 14.31 6.28 29.60
CA GLY A 169 13.62 5.35 30.50
C GLY A 169 14.57 4.45 31.32
N GLY A 170 15.89 4.51 31.09
CA GLY A 170 16.85 3.64 31.76
C GLY A 170 16.59 2.16 31.48
N TRP A 171 16.95 1.28 32.43
CA TRP A 171 16.72 -0.17 32.35
C TRP A 171 15.35 -0.62 32.88
N SER A 172 14.36 0.27 32.93
CA SER A 172 12.98 -0.07 33.27
C SER A 172 12.22 -0.51 32.03
N ALA A 173 11.71 -1.74 32.00
CA ALA A 173 10.93 -2.22 30.87
C ALA A 173 9.57 -1.50 30.77
N ASP A 174 9.02 -1.06 31.90
CA ASP A 174 7.76 -0.31 31.96
C ASP A 174 7.89 1.13 31.47
N ASP A 175 9.10 1.72 31.59
CA ASP A 175 9.41 3.07 31.17
C ASP A 175 10.22 3.12 29.85
N ALA A 176 10.32 2.00 29.14
CA ALA A 176 11.08 1.93 27.91
C ALA A 176 10.52 2.92 26.85
N THR A 177 11.43 3.57 26.14
CA THR A 177 11.11 4.64 25.22
C THR A 177 10.60 4.09 23.89
N GLU A 178 9.36 4.39 23.52
CA GLU A 178 8.75 3.94 22.28
C GLU A 178 9.41 4.58 21.06
N MET A 179 9.64 3.75 20.04
CA MET A 179 10.12 4.20 18.74
C MET A 179 8.95 4.32 17.76
N THR A 180 9.03 5.31 16.88
CA THR A 180 8.06 5.48 15.79
C THR A 180 8.33 4.46 14.70
N ARG A 181 7.33 3.65 14.35
CA ARG A 181 7.39 2.76 13.19
C ARG A 181 7.27 3.57 11.91
N LYS A 182 8.31 3.59 11.09
CA LYS A 182 8.31 4.23 9.77
C LYS A 182 7.71 3.33 8.69
N ASP A 183 8.01 2.04 8.79
CA ASP A 183 7.58 1.01 7.87
C ASP A 183 7.65 -0.35 8.54
N ASN A 184 7.23 -1.43 7.87
CA ASN A 184 7.41 -2.78 8.39
C ASN A 184 8.88 -3.02 8.71
N GLY A 185 9.16 -3.43 9.94
CA GLY A 185 10.51 -3.70 10.42
C GLY A 185 11.46 -2.50 10.49
N ILE A 186 11.00 -1.26 10.25
CA ILE A 186 11.83 -0.05 10.30
C ILE A 186 11.28 0.92 11.36
N PHE A 187 12.11 1.23 12.34
CA PHE A 187 11.76 2.08 13.47
C PHE A 187 12.74 3.22 13.63
N THR A 188 12.27 4.38 14.07
CA THR A 188 13.09 5.55 14.34
C THR A 188 12.71 6.20 15.67
N TRP A 189 13.69 6.82 16.30
CA TRP A 189 13.49 7.66 17.47
C TRP A 189 14.49 8.81 17.44
N THR A 190 14.09 9.97 17.96
CA THR A 190 14.99 11.14 18.06
C THR A 190 14.94 11.69 19.46
N GLY A 191 16.08 11.82 20.09
CA GLY A 191 16.17 12.39 21.43
C GLY A 191 17.58 12.42 21.98
N LYS A 192 17.68 12.86 23.24
CA LYS A 192 18.93 12.91 23.97
C LYS A 192 19.26 11.50 24.51
N MET A 193 20.48 11.04 24.25
CA MET A 193 21.06 9.86 24.87
C MET A 193 22.29 10.25 25.67
N THR A 194 22.52 9.55 26.78
CA THR A 194 23.73 9.70 27.61
C THR A 194 24.75 8.63 27.26
N ALA A 195 26.03 8.82 27.65
CA ALA A 195 26.98 7.75 27.53
C ALA A 195 26.53 6.53 28.36
N GLY A 196 26.53 5.36 27.75
CA GLY A 196 26.00 4.14 28.37
C GLY A 196 25.61 3.09 27.35
N SER A 197 24.72 2.21 27.73
CA SER A 197 24.30 1.04 26.93
C SER A 197 22.80 1.08 26.63
N PHE A 198 22.40 0.48 25.52
CA PHE A 198 21.00 0.33 25.15
C PHE A 198 20.78 -0.92 24.31
N LYS A 199 19.56 -1.39 24.31
CA LYS A 199 19.03 -2.43 23.42
C LYS A 199 17.57 -2.12 23.10
N PHE A 200 16.91 -3.03 22.39
CA PHE A 200 15.52 -2.86 22.05
C PHE A 200 14.67 -3.99 22.62
N ILE A 201 13.48 -3.66 23.13
CA ILE A 201 12.46 -4.64 23.49
C ILE A 201 11.24 -4.48 22.57
N THR A 202 10.51 -5.57 22.34
CA THR A 202 9.36 -5.56 21.43
C THR A 202 8.04 -5.27 22.13
N THR A 203 8.02 -5.42 23.46
CA THR A 203 6.80 -5.28 24.26
C THR A 203 7.11 -4.46 25.50
N LEU A 204 6.35 -3.40 25.73
CA LEU A 204 6.46 -2.59 26.94
C LEU A 204 6.21 -3.46 28.19
N GLY A 205 7.01 -3.27 29.22
CA GLY A 205 6.93 -4.04 30.47
C GLY A 205 7.57 -5.42 30.40
N SER A 206 8.17 -5.83 29.26
CA SER A 206 8.79 -7.14 29.11
C SER A 206 10.20 -7.04 28.51
N PHE A 207 11.20 -7.65 29.15
CA PHE A 207 12.57 -7.72 28.63
C PHE A 207 12.74 -8.67 27.42
N LEU A 208 11.76 -9.48 27.15
CA LEU A 208 11.75 -10.44 26.02
C LEU A 208 10.40 -10.43 25.31
N PRO A 209 10.39 -10.61 23.98
CA PRO A 209 11.55 -10.65 23.08
C PRO A 209 12.30 -9.33 23.00
N SER A 210 13.61 -9.41 22.71
CA SER A 210 14.46 -8.22 22.53
C SER A 210 15.34 -8.34 21.30
N TYR A 211 15.79 -7.20 20.79
CA TYR A 211 16.83 -7.12 19.76
C TYR A 211 18.11 -6.60 20.41
N ASN A 212 19.14 -7.39 20.32
CA ASN A 212 20.43 -7.16 20.94
C ASN A 212 21.52 -7.04 19.88
N LYS A 213 22.71 -6.59 20.28
CA LYS A 213 23.87 -6.53 19.40
C LYS A 213 24.46 -7.93 19.23
N GLY A 214 24.53 -8.39 17.99
CA GLY A 214 25.24 -9.61 17.62
C GLY A 214 26.75 -9.40 17.51
N THR A 215 27.48 -10.48 17.31
CA THR A 215 28.95 -10.48 17.18
C THR A 215 29.45 -9.72 15.96
N ASP A 216 28.61 -9.56 14.93
CA ASP A 216 28.87 -8.78 13.73
C ASP A 216 28.41 -7.29 13.85
N GLY A 217 27.94 -6.91 15.04
CA GLY A 217 27.40 -5.56 15.33
C GLY A 217 25.98 -5.33 14.87
N LYS A 218 25.31 -6.34 14.28
CA LYS A 218 23.94 -6.26 13.83
C LYS A 218 22.94 -6.65 14.91
N LEU A 219 21.67 -6.33 14.67
CA LEU A 219 20.56 -6.77 15.50
C LEU A 219 20.38 -8.29 15.45
N VAL A 220 20.25 -8.90 16.61
CA VAL A 220 19.89 -10.31 16.76
C VAL A 220 18.67 -10.41 17.67
N LEU A 221 17.65 -11.12 17.23
CA LEU A 221 16.45 -11.38 18.01
C LEU A 221 16.76 -12.37 19.13
N ARG A 222 16.49 -11.95 20.36
CA ARG A 222 16.61 -12.75 21.59
C ARG A 222 15.22 -13.05 22.11
N THR A 223 14.89 -14.33 22.24
CA THR A 223 13.57 -14.81 22.68
C THR A 223 13.59 -15.53 24.03
N SER A 224 14.79 -15.87 24.53
CA SER A 224 14.94 -16.56 25.80
C SER A 224 16.14 -16.02 26.61
N ALA A 225 16.12 -16.22 27.92
CA ALA A 225 17.12 -15.67 28.84
C ALA A 225 18.51 -16.31 28.73
N ASP A 226 18.61 -17.50 28.17
CA ASP A 226 19.86 -18.23 27.92
C ASP A 226 20.63 -17.79 26.68
N GLN A 227 20.01 -16.97 25.82
CA GLN A 227 20.66 -16.38 24.66
C GLN A 227 21.51 -15.16 25.08
N PRO A 228 22.58 -14.81 24.30
CA PRO A 228 23.41 -13.64 24.57
C PRO A 228 22.61 -12.34 24.70
N ASP A 229 23.01 -11.49 25.65
CA ASP A 229 22.33 -10.22 25.98
C ASP A 229 23.29 -9.03 25.83
N GLU A 230 23.96 -8.92 24.67
CA GLU A 230 24.91 -7.84 24.41
C GLU A 230 24.19 -6.57 23.99
N PRO A 231 24.41 -5.44 24.67
CA PRO A 231 23.83 -4.15 24.28
C PRO A 231 24.65 -3.42 23.23
N PHE A 232 24.04 -2.42 22.58
CA PHE A 232 24.74 -1.36 21.88
C PHE A 232 25.26 -0.33 22.87
N THR A 233 26.25 0.49 22.49
CA THR A 233 26.87 1.49 23.35
C THR A 233 26.81 2.89 22.70
N ILE A 234 26.57 3.89 23.56
CA ILE A 234 26.72 5.31 23.26
C ILE A 234 27.95 5.79 24.03
N GLU A 235 28.91 6.41 23.33
CA GLU A 235 30.19 6.83 23.93
C GLU A 235 30.09 8.22 24.56
N GLU A 236 29.26 9.10 24.01
CA GLU A 236 29.10 10.47 24.47
C GLU A 236 27.64 10.92 24.55
N GLU A 237 27.35 11.78 25.51
CA GLU A 237 26.04 12.41 25.62
C GLU A 237 25.80 13.35 24.46
N PHE A 238 24.79 13.07 23.64
CA PHE A 238 24.37 13.91 22.54
C PHE A 238 22.91 13.65 22.18
N ASN A 239 22.39 14.41 21.23
CA ASN A 239 21.09 14.13 20.62
C ASN A 239 21.28 13.22 19.43
N TYR A 240 20.54 12.12 19.39
CA TYR A 240 20.64 11.12 18.34
C TYR A 240 19.32 10.91 17.61
N VAL A 241 19.43 10.71 16.31
CA VAL A 241 18.42 9.97 15.56
C VAL A 241 18.87 8.52 15.56
N VAL A 242 18.06 7.66 16.14
CA VAL A 242 18.26 6.21 16.16
C VAL A 242 17.34 5.61 15.13
N GLU A 243 17.87 4.86 14.17
CA GLU A 243 17.08 4.07 13.23
C GLU A 243 17.46 2.60 13.39
N ALA A 244 16.45 1.74 13.57
CA ALA A 244 16.59 0.29 13.63
C ALA A 244 15.88 -0.34 12.42
N ASN A 245 16.65 -1.03 11.58
CA ASN A 245 16.12 -1.80 10.47
C ASN A 245 16.23 -3.29 10.79
N LEU A 246 15.12 -3.91 11.13
CA LEU A 246 15.06 -5.31 11.56
C LEU A 246 15.30 -6.30 10.42
N PHE A 247 15.13 -5.89 9.15
CA PHE A 247 15.41 -6.75 8.00
C PHE A 247 16.90 -6.90 7.72
N THR A 248 17.62 -5.78 7.80
CA THR A 248 19.06 -5.76 7.54
C THR A 248 19.88 -6.01 8.81
N GLY A 249 19.24 -5.91 9.97
CA GLY A 249 19.87 -5.96 11.27
C GLY A 249 20.69 -4.71 11.59
N VAL A 250 20.54 -3.63 10.85
CA VAL A 250 21.38 -2.42 11.01
C VAL A 250 20.73 -1.44 11.99
N VAL A 251 21.52 -0.96 12.94
CA VAL A 251 21.20 0.20 13.77
C VAL A 251 22.05 1.38 13.31
N THR A 252 21.38 2.47 12.93
CA THR A 252 22.06 3.72 12.57
C THR A 252 21.90 4.73 13.70
N LEU A 253 23.00 5.31 14.13
CA LEU A 253 23.06 6.37 15.13
C LEU A 253 23.61 7.64 14.46
N THR A 254 22.77 8.64 14.32
CA THR A 254 23.18 9.93 13.74
C THR A 254 23.06 11.02 14.79
N GLN A 255 24.15 11.68 15.11
CA GLN A 255 24.14 12.86 15.97
C GLN A 255 23.41 14.01 15.29
N THR A 256 22.59 14.73 16.04
CA THR A 256 21.83 15.87 15.54
C THR A 256 21.77 17.00 16.56
N GLU A 257 21.98 18.22 16.12
CA GLU A 257 21.79 19.40 16.96
C GLU A 257 20.32 19.83 17.02
N ASN A 258 19.48 19.34 16.10
CA ASN A 258 18.10 19.74 15.95
C ASN A 258 17.14 18.72 16.59
N LEU A 259 16.78 18.94 17.86
CA LEU A 259 15.67 18.22 18.51
C LEU A 259 14.29 18.81 18.22
N ARG A 260 14.24 19.90 17.50
CA ARG A 260 12.98 20.56 17.13
C ARG A 260 12.87 20.61 15.62
N PRO A 261 11.71 20.32 15.05
CA PRO A 261 11.48 20.57 13.65
C PRO A 261 11.67 22.05 13.35
N ALA A 262 12.13 22.36 12.14
CA ALA A 262 12.30 23.74 11.69
C ALA A 262 10.98 24.53 11.72
N TYR A 263 9.85 23.82 11.68
CA TYR A 263 8.51 24.41 11.68
C TYR A 263 7.61 23.66 12.66
N ASP A 264 6.78 24.38 13.39
CA ASP A 264 5.78 23.80 14.27
C ASP A 264 4.53 23.34 13.51
N GLN A 265 4.33 23.87 12.31
CA GLN A 265 3.20 23.56 11.44
C GLN A 265 3.66 23.50 9.98
N LEU A 266 3.18 22.50 9.24
CA LEU A 266 3.22 22.45 7.78
C LEU A 266 1.81 22.45 7.21
N TYR A 267 1.68 22.89 5.97
CA TYR A 267 0.40 23.02 5.27
C TYR A 267 0.43 22.25 3.97
N PHE A 268 -0.62 21.46 3.73
CA PHE A 268 -0.87 20.89 2.42
C PHE A 268 -1.47 21.97 1.52
N VAL A 269 -0.90 22.15 0.32
CA VAL A 269 -1.29 23.18 -0.65
C VAL A 269 -1.35 22.56 -2.03
N GLY A 270 -2.53 22.51 -2.64
CA GLY A 270 -2.69 21.87 -3.95
C GLY A 270 -3.95 22.28 -4.71
N GLY A 271 -4.00 21.94 -6.00
CA GLY A 271 -5.14 22.21 -6.85
C GLY A 271 -6.44 21.58 -6.35
N MET A 272 -6.35 20.41 -5.69
CA MET A 272 -7.48 19.69 -5.11
C MET A 272 -8.12 20.36 -3.88
N ASN A 273 -7.56 21.46 -3.38
CA ASN A 273 -8.11 22.29 -2.31
C ASN A 273 -8.05 23.78 -2.66
N ASP A 274 -8.16 24.09 -3.97
CA ASP A 274 -8.14 25.46 -4.50
C ASP A 274 -6.91 26.26 -4.08
N TRP A 275 -5.78 25.58 -3.91
CA TRP A 275 -4.51 26.14 -3.46
C TRP A 275 -4.57 26.80 -2.07
N GLY A 276 -5.57 26.44 -1.27
CA GLY A 276 -5.66 26.85 0.12
C GLY A 276 -4.56 26.17 0.98
N PHE A 277 -4.22 26.80 2.10
CA PHE A 277 -3.26 26.25 3.06
C PHE A 277 -4.00 25.45 4.13
N VAL A 278 -4.02 24.12 3.98
CA VAL A 278 -4.67 23.22 4.94
C VAL A 278 -3.63 22.72 5.94
N PRO A 279 -3.80 22.99 7.25
CA PRO A 279 -2.84 22.56 8.25
C PRO A 279 -2.73 21.03 8.31
N MET A 280 -1.51 20.52 8.26
CA MET A 280 -1.22 19.10 8.43
C MET A 280 -1.21 18.75 9.91
N LYS A 281 -1.61 17.54 10.25
CA LYS A 281 -1.56 17.04 11.62
C LYS A 281 -0.14 16.62 11.97
N LYS A 282 0.44 17.28 12.98
CA LYS A 282 1.72 16.87 13.56
C LYS A 282 1.54 15.58 14.33
N ASP A 283 2.45 14.62 14.14
CA ASP A 283 2.44 13.38 14.89
C ASP A 283 2.76 13.62 16.36
N VAL A 284 2.11 12.86 17.26
CA VAL A 284 2.27 13.04 18.73
C VAL A 284 3.56 12.45 19.24
N LEU A 285 4.08 11.41 18.55
CA LEU A 285 5.28 10.68 18.97
C LEU A 285 6.53 11.15 18.22
N ASP A 286 6.37 11.58 16.96
CA ASP A 286 7.47 12.10 16.16
C ASP A 286 7.21 13.59 15.80
N PRO A 287 7.89 14.55 16.45
CA PRO A 287 7.70 15.96 16.17
C PRO A 287 8.13 16.39 14.77
N PHE A 288 8.88 15.55 14.04
CA PHE A 288 9.32 15.83 12.67
C PHE A 288 8.35 15.30 11.63
N LEU A 289 7.32 14.55 12.02
CA LEU A 289 6.35 13.94 11.12
C LEU A 289 5.04 14.73 11.08
N PHE A 290 4.67 15.15 9.89
CA PHE A 290 3.41 15.83 9.60
C PHE A 290 2.59 14.99 8.63
N ARG A 291 1.31 14.80 8.93
CA ARG A 291 0.39 13.95 8.15
C ARG A 291 -0.78 14.77 7.61
N TYR A 292 -1.13 14.50 6.39
CA TYR A 292 -2.38 14.94 5.78
C TYR A 292 -3.08 13.72 5.19
N ALA A 293 -4.34 13.54 5.53
CA ALA A 293 -5.15 12.45 5.00
C ALA A 293 -6.51 13.00 4.55
N ARG A 294 -6.90 12.67 3.35
CA ARG A 294 -8.18 13.01 2.76
C ARG A 294 -8.55 11.95 1.73
N LEU A 295 -9.84 11.63 1.64
CA LEU A 295 -10.36 10.89 0.50
C LEU A 295 -10.49 11.86 -0.69
N PHE A 296 -9.89 11.54 -1.81
CA PHE A 296 -10.04 12.27 -3.07
C PHE A 296 -11.01 11.49 -3.95
N ASP A 297 -12.15 12.11 -4.27
CA ASP A 297 -13.12 11.53 -5.20
C ASP A 297 -12.56 11.47 -6.62
N ALA A 298 -13.18 10.66 -7.48
CA ALA A 298 -12.80 10.56 -8.89
C ALA A 298 -12.83 11.94 -9.57
N GLY A 299 -11.75 12.29 -10.28
CA GLY A 299 -11.58 13.59 -10.91
C GLY A 299 -11.10 14.72 -9.98
N GLN A 300 -10.74 14.42 -8.74
CA GLN A 300 -10.16 15.39 -7.79
C GLN A 300 -8.63 15.29 -7.69
N GLY A 301 -7.97 14.78 -8.70
CA GLY A 301 -6.52 14.82 -8.81
C GLY A 301 -6.00 16.26 -8.95
N GLY A 302 -4.69 16.40 -8.93
CA GLY A 302 -4.05 17.71 -9.10
C GLY A 302 -2.63 17.75 -8.60
N GLU A 303 -2.03 18.91 -8.75
CA GLU A 303 -0.68 19.20 -8.26
C GLU A 303 -0.74 19.65 -6.80
N PHE A 304 0.31 19.31 -6.04
CA PHE A 304 0.44 19.77 -4.65
C PHE A 304 1.89 19.99 -4.22
N LYS A 305 2.06 20.70 -3.13
CA LYS A 305 3.31 20.99 -2.42
C LYS A 305 3.01 21.30 -0.96
N PHE A 306 4.04 21.55 -0.14
CA PHE A 306 3.85 21.83 1.28
C PHE A 306 4.34 23.23 1.66
N GLY A 307 3.47 24.00 2.31
CA GLY A 307 3.78 25.32 2.83
C GLY A 307 4.37 25.26 4.24
N THR A 308 5.23 26.21 4.58
CA THR A 308 5.82 26.36 5.91
C THR A 308 5.17 27.46 6.75
N SER A 309 4.35 28.30 6.14
CA SER A 309 3.55 29.35 6.78
C SER A 309 2.23 29.52 6.06
N GLU A 310 1.15 29.74 6.80
CA GLU A 310 -0.17 29.96 6.23
C GLU A 310 -0.19 31.19 5.32
N GLY A 311 -0.71 31.00 4.10
CA GLY A 311 -0.83 32.03 3.09
C GLY A 311 0.50 32.51 2.45
N SER A 312 1.64 31.99 2.85
CA SER A 312 2.93 32.35 2.28
C SER A 312 3.39 31.36 1.21
N TRP A 313 3.64 31.84 0.03
CA TRP A 313 4.14 31.08 -1.12
C TRP A 313 5.68 31.04 -1.21
N GLU A 314 6.34 31.79 -0.37
CA GLU A 314 7.78 31.75 -0.23
C GLU A 314 8.23 30.51 0.55
N ASN A 315 9.25 29.99 0.64
CA ASN A 315 9.75 28.96 1.56
C ASN A 315 8.80 27.75 1.66
N MET A 316 8.79 26.95 0.62
CA MET A 316 7.97 25.75 0.54
C MET A 316 8.83 24.48 0.37
N TYR A 317 8.32 23.36 0.85
CA TYR A 317 8.81 22.04 0.46
C TYR A 317 8.14 21.63 -0.86
N LYS A 318 8.94 21.32 -1.86
CA LYS A 318 8.52 20.99 -3.22
C LYS A 318 9.12 19.65 -3.65
N ALA A 319 8.54 19.02 -4.65
CA ALA A 319 9.13 17.84 -5.26
C ALA A 319 10.51 18.18 -5.84
N LYS A 320 11.45 17.24 -5.78
CA LYS A 320 12.79 17.41 -6.34
C LYS A 320 12.74 17.56 -7.86
N ASN A 321 11.88 16.79 -8.51
CA ASN A 321 11.70 16.79 -9.95
C ASN A 321 10.38 17.46 -10.34
N ALA A 322 10.33 18.03 -11.54
CA ALA A 322 9.07 18.54 -12.09
C ALA A 322 8.09 17.39 -12.34
N ASP A 323 6.80 17.64 -12.11
CA ASP A 323 5.72 16.68 -12.32
C ASP A 323 5.95 15.30 -11.67
N ALA A 324 6.58 15.31 -10.49
CA ALA A 324 6.86 14.10 -9.74
C ALA A 324 5.55 13.36 -9.40
N ALA A 325 5.56 12.03 -9.46
CA ALA A 325 4.41 11.24 -9.01
C ALA A 325 4.14 11.50 -7.52
N TYR A 326 2.88 11.42 -7.08
CA TYR A 326 2.53 11.61 -5.66
C TYR A 326 3.23 10.60 -4.72
N THR A 327 3.69 9.47 -5.26
CA THR A 327 4.47 8.43 -4.55
C THR A 327 5.96 8.73 -4.48
N ASP A 328 6.46 9.77 -5.16
CA ASP A 328 7.86 10.15 -5.09
C ASP A 328 8.15 10.77 -3.72
N THR A 329 9.12 10.23 -3.00
CA THR A 329 9.49 10.62 -1.64
C THR A 329 10.59 11.69 -1.61
N GLU A 330 11.18 12.06 -2.76
CA GLU A 330 12.23 13.06 -2.81
C GLU A 330 11.66 14.49 -2.79
N MET A 331 11.97 15.23 -1.73
CA MET A 331 11.57 16.63 -1.59
C MET A 331 12.78 17.55 -1.37
N VAL A 332 12.61 18.82 -1.75
CA VAL A 332 13.57 19.88 -1.54
C VAL A 332 12.90 21.09 -0.89
N PHE A 333 13.63 21.76 0.00
CA PHE A 333 13.21 23.05 0.53
C PHE A 333 13.63 24.17 -0.42
N VAL A 334 12.68 24.93 -0.92
CA VAL A 334 12.88 26.02 -1.86
C VAL A 334 12.63 27.35 -1.16
N LYS A 335 13.66 28.21 -1.10
CA LYS A 335 13.52 29.60 -0.67
C LYS A 335 13.10 30.44 -1.87
N GLY A 336 12.03 31.20 -1.71
CA GLY A 336 11.44 31.94 -2.82
C GLY A 336 10.52 31.06 -3.69
N PHE A 337 10.38 31.43 -4.95
CA PHE A 337 9.35 30.85 -5.81
C PHE A 337 9.85 29.72 -6.72
N ASP A 338 11.10 29.75 -7.14
CA ASP A 338 11.66 28.85 -8.14
C ASP A 338 12.74 27.90 -7.58
N PRO A 339 12.82 26.65 -8.07
CA PRO A 339 11.88 26.00 -8.98
C PRO A 339 10.53 25.73 -8.31
N ASP A 340 9.42 25.76 -9.09
CA ASP A 340 8.09 25.49 -8.58
C ASP A 340 7.61 24.05 -8.92
N ASN A 341 8.46 23.09 -8.65
CA ASN A 341 8.16 21.68 -8.82
C ASN A 341 7.05 21.23 -7.86
N LYS A 342 6.24 20.30 -8.29
CA LYS A 342 5.07 19.79 -7.56
C LYS A 342 4.97 18.29 -7.71
N TRP A 343 4.33 17.64 -6.75
CA TRP A 343 3.82 16.29 -6.92
C TRP A 343 2.47 16.32 -7.63
N VAL A 344 2.18 15.27 -8.38
CA VAL A 344 0.94 15.13 -9.14
C VAL A 344 0.22 13.86 -8.71
N LEU A 345 -1.00 14.03 -8.21
CA LEU A 345 -1.98 12.96 -8.05
C LEU A 345 -2.88 12.97 -9.29
N LYS A 346 -2.86 11.91 -10.09
CA LYS A 346 -3.67 11.82 -11.31
C LYS A 346 -5.11 11.45 -10.98
N ASP A 347 -6.06 11.91 -11.80
CA ASP A 347 -7.48 11.60 -11.62
C ASP A 347 -7.79 10.09 -11.54
N VAL A 348 -7.05 9.29 -12.31
CA VAL A 348 -7.19 7.81 -12.32
C VAL A 348 -6.73 7.14 -11.02
N GLU A 349 -5.99 7.86 -10.19
CA GLU A 349 -5.51 7.41 -8.88
C GLU A 349 -6.47 7.80 -7.75
N CYS A 350 -7.44 8.68 -8.02
CA CYS A 350 -8.45 9.12 -7.05
C CYS A 350 -9.53 8.06 -6.83
N GLY A 351 -10.30 8.20 -5.75
CA GLY A 351 -11.32 7.23 -5.34
C GLY A 351 -10.77 6.13 -4.42
N LYS A 352 -9.51 6.24 -4.01
CA LYS A 352 -8.86 5.36 -3.04
C LYS A 352 -8.49 6.18 -1.79
N ALA A 353 -8.38 5.53 -0.64
CA ALA A 353 -7.82 6.16 0.56
C ALA A 353 -6.28 6.22 0.43
N TYR A 354 -5.70 7.39 0.65
CA TYR A 354 -4.26 7.64 0.64
C TYR A 354 -3.82 8.26 1.96
#